data_30049bb768f1f2728fce452f711ec494
#
_entry.id   30049bb768f1f2728fce452f711ec494
#
_cell.length_a   1.000
_cell.length_b   1.000
_cell.length_c   1.000
_cell.angle_alpha   90.00
_cell.angle_beta   90.00
_cell.angle_gamma   90.00
#
_symmetry.space_group_name_H-M   'P 1'
#
loop_
_entity.id
_entity.type
_entity.pdbx_description
1 polymer ?
#
loop_
_entity_poly.entity_id
_entity_poly.type
_entity_poly.pdbx_seq_one_letter_code
_entity_poly.pdbx_strand_id
1 'polypeptide(L)'
;MKNVDKGKTLIIPDVHQNIGFVNDILRKEDWFDHCVFLGDWFDTFRDIDNKVAYSMKETCKWINSKLDDDRFIWLLGNHDLSYISSFRKDTFPKKGNYFCCSGWTRSKAKDFNRTIDPEWLKKIELCCKVGDAYCVHAGFSHEQFKPFMTEEQNINLMYADWEKSKADFMYDDDHWIGKVGPCRYGTGRYSSPIWLDFFEEFKPLDEVRIICGHTNSAHNPQRKTSSNGLDNWCIDNEQKMYMVHHNDKFKIKPI
;
A
#
# COMPACT_ATOMS: atom_id res chain seq x y z
N MET A 1 10.36 10.82 -3.39
CA MET A 1 8.94 10.48 -3.65
C MET A 1 8.63 10.69 -5.12
N LYS A 2 8.00 9.71 -5.76
CA LYS A 2 7.55 9.85 -7.15
C LYS A 2 6.38 10.83 -7.23
N ASN A 3 6.37 11.68 -8.26
CA ASN A 3 5.30 12.63 -8.56
C ASN A 3 4.81 12.38 -9.99
N VAL A 4 3.52 12.14 -10.13
CA VAL A 4 2.86 11.79 -11.39
C VAL A 4 1.81 12.86 -11.70
N ASP A 5 2.24 13.91 -12.39
CA ASP A 5 1.38 15.08 -12.67
C ASP A 5 0.64 14.98 -13.99
N LYS A 6 1.08 14.10 -14.90
CA LYS A 6 0.53 14.02 -16.26
C LYS A 6 0.28 12.56 -16.68
N GLY A 7 -0.59 12.42 -17.67
CA GLY A 7 -0.91 11.13 -18.25
C GLY A 7 -2.09 10.44 -17.56
N LYS A 8 -2.35 9.22 -18.02
CA LYS A 8 -3.37 8.34 -17.44
C LYS A 8 -2.71 7.41 -16.41
N THR A 9 -3.14 7.51 -15.16
CA THR A 9 -2.63 6.70 -14.05
C THR A 9 -3.70 5.74 -13.56
N LEU A 10 -3.36 4.47 -13.49
CA LEU A 10 -4.16 3.44 -12.81
C LEU A 10 -3.75 3.39 -11.34
N ILE A 11 -4.72 3.28 -10.44
CA ILE A 11 -4.48 3.11 -9.00
C ILE A 11 -5.20 1.82 -8.59
N ILE A 12 -4.41 0.81 -8.26
CA ILE A 12 -4.88 -0.55 -7.96
C ILE A 12 -4.79 -0.77 -6.45
N PRO A 13 -5.91 -1.15 -5.79
CA PRO A 13 -5.90 -1.46 -4.36
C PRO A 13 -5.14 -2.76 -4.05
N ASP A 14 -5.32 -3.24 -2.83
CA ASP A 14 -4.71 -4.44 -2.26
C ASP A 14 -4.83 -5.64 -3.19
N VAL A 15 -3.69 -6.27 -3.50
CA VAL A 15 -3.61 -7.34 -4.51
C VAL A 15 -3.82 -8.74 -3.92
N HIS A 16 -3.28 -9.01 -2.72
CA HIS A 16 -3.44 -10.27 -2.00
C HIS A 16 -3.28 -11.52 -2.87
N GLN A 17 -2.18 -11.60 -3.62
CA GLN A 17 -1.85 -12.71 -4.54
C GLN A 17 -2.87 -12.93 -5.68
N ASN A 18 -3.80 -12.00 -5.94
CA ASN A 18 -4.73 -12.09 -7.06
C ASN A 18 -4.16 -11.41 -8.32
N ILE A 19 -3.18 -12.03 -8.94
CA ILE A 19 -2.58 -11.54 -10.19
C ILE A 19 -3.60 -11.49 -11.34
N GLY A 20 -4.61 -12.36 -11.30
CA GLY A 20 -5.72 -12.33 -12.26
C GLY A 20 -6.43 -10.98 -12.28
N PHE A 21 -6.79 -10.48 -11.11
CA PHE A 21 -7.37 -9.15 -10.91
C PHE A 21 -6.53 -8.04 -11.55
N VAL A 22 -5.22 -8.04 -11.27
CA VAL A 22 -4.31 -7.05 -11.84
C VAL A 22 -4.26 -7.15 -13.37
N ASN A 23 -4.11 -8.36 -13.91
CA ASN A 23 -4.05 -8.58 -15.35
C ASN A 23 -5.36 -8.21 -16.07
N ASP A 24 -6.52 -8.39 -15.41
CA ASP A 24 -7.82 -7.99 -15.97
C ASP A 24 -7.90 -6.46 -16.10
N ILE A 25 -7.45 -5.71 -15.09
CA ILE A 25 -7.38 -4.24 -15.17
C ILE A 25 -6.43 -3.80 -16.29
N LEU A 26 -5.21 -4.36 -16.32
CA LEU A 26 -4.21 -3.98 -17.32
C LEU A 26 -4.67 -4.29 -18.77
N ARG A 27 -5.48 -5.33 -18.97
CA ARG A 27 -6.07 -5.66 -20.27
C ARG A 27 -7.26 -4.76 -20.62
N LYS A 28 -8.07 -4.39 -19.63
CA LYS A 28 -9.24 -3.53 -19.82
C LYS A 28 -8.86 -2.09 -20.16
N GLU A 29 -7.75 -1.62 -19.63
CA GLU A 29 -7.24 -0.29 -19.88
C GLU A 29 -6.24 -0.34 -21.04
N ASP A 30 -6.68 -0.03 -22.26
CA ASP A 30 -5.91 -0.16 -23.51
C ASP A 30 -4.54 0.53 -23.46
N TRP A 31 -4.43 1.60 -22.67
CA TRP A 31 -3.19 2.32 -22.43
C TRP A 31 -3.18 2.98 -21.05
N PHE A 32 -2.00 3.18 -20.52
CA PHE A 32 -1.74 3.97 -19.31
C PHE A 32 -0.27 4.40 -19.31
N ASP A 33 -0.01 5.54 -18.69
CA ASP A 33 1.35 6.06 -18.51
C ASP A 33 1.95 5.56 -17.19
N HIS A 34 1.11 5.42 -16.15
CA HIS A 34 1.53 4.93 -14.84
C HIS A 34 0.50 3.99 -14.23
N CYS A 35 1.01 3.08 -13.38
CA CYS A 35 0.19 2.16 -12.60
C CYS A 35 0.72 2.12 -11.16
N VAL A 36 -0.06 2.64 -10.22
CA VAL A 36 0.27 2.66 -8.79
C VAL A 36 -0.43 1.50 -8.11
N PHE A 37 0.34 0.65 -7.43
CA PHE A 37 -0.18 -0.39 -6.56
C PHE A 37 -0.13 0.12 -5.12
N LEU A 38 -1.26 0.08 -4.43
CA LEU A 38 -1.36 0.59 -3.06
C LEU A 38 -0.74 -0.34 -2.00
N GLY A 39 -0.18 -1.48 -2.40
CA GLY A 39 0.48 -2.45 -1.52
C GLY A 39 -0.32 -3.72 -1.31
N ASP A 40 0.07 -4.47 -0.28
CA ASP A 40 -0.50 -5.76 0.09
C ASP A 40 -0.52 -6.77 -1.06
N TRP A 41 0.66 -7.06 -1.56
CA TRP A 41 0.86 -8.06 -2.62
C TRP A 41 0.67 -9.49 -2.15
N PHE A 42 0.91 -9.74 -0.87
CA PHE A 42 0.98 -11.06 -0.28
C PHE A 42 -0.19 -11.34 0.67
N ASP A 43 -0.29 -12.60 1.09
CA ASP A 43 -1.29 -13.09 2.04
C ASP A 43 -2.74 -13.01 1.57
N THR A 44 -3.13 -13.94 0.71
CA THR A 44 -4.55 -14.14 0.43
C THR A 44 -5.26 -14.72 1.65
N PHE A 45 -6.38 -14.12 2.05
CA PHE A 45 -7.25 -14.60 3.12
C PHE A 45 -8.51 -15.27 2.60
N ARG A 46 -8.75 -15.18 1.31
CA ARG A 46 -10.06 -15.47 0.76
C ARG A 46 -9.96 -16.56 -0.28
N ASP A 47 -10.78 -17.59 -0.11
CA ASP A 47 -11.37 -18.30 -1.25
C ASP A 47 -12.31 -17.28 -1.92
N ILE A 48 -11.74 -16.35 -2.68
CA ILE A 48 -12.52 -15.34 -3.38
C ILE A 48 -13.25 -16.06 -4.52
N ASP A 49 -14.50 -16.41 -4.30
CA ASP A 49 -15.48 -16.85 -5.31
C ASP A 49 -14.87 -17.66 -6.49
N ASN A 50 -14.21 -18.80 -6.21
CA ASN A 50 -13.52 -19.64 -7.20
C ASN A 50 -12.37 -18.98 -8.00
N LYS A 51 -11.88 -17.81 -7.61
CA LYS A 51 -10.68 -17.22 -8.19
C LYS A 51 -9.46 -17.86 -7.57
N VAL A 52 -8.68 -18.53 -8.39
CA VAL A 52 -7.42 -19.19 -7.97
C VAL A 52 -6.45 -18.12 -7.48
N ALA A 53 -6.17 -18.12 -6.20
CA ALA A 53 -5.07 -17.31 -5.67
C ALA A 53 -3.74 -17.85 -6.20
N TYR A 54 -2.89 -16.95 -6.68
CA TYR A 54 -1.54 -17.32 -7.10
C TYR A 54 -0.68 -17.67 -5.89
N SER A 55 0.24 -18.59 -6.07
CA SER A 55 1.21 -18.92 -5.03
C SER A 55 2.18 -17.75 -4.79
N MET A 56 2.86 -17.75 -3.64
CA MET A 56 3.93 -16.78 -3.34
C MET A 56 4.96 -16.71 -4.48
N LYS A 57 5.37 -17.86 -5.03
CA LYS A 57 6.35 -17.92 -6.13
C LYS A 57 5.83 -17.28 -7.41
N GLU A 58 4.59 -17.53 -7.78
CA GLU A 58 3.98 -16.94 -8.98
C GLU A 58 3.83 -15.45 -8.83
N THR A 59 3.39 -14.97 -7.66
CA THR A 59 3.30 -13.54 -7.34
C THR A 59 4.66 -12.86 -7.46
N CYS A 60 5.70 -13.41 -6.81
CA CYS A 60 7.06 -12.87 -6.93
C CYS A 60 7.58 -12.87 -8.38
N LYS A 61 7.34 -13.93 -9.16
CA LYS A 61 7.73 -13.97 -10.57
C LYS A 61 7.02 -12.91 -11.40
N TRP A 62 5.74 -12.69 -11.14
CA TRP A 62 5.00 -11.63 -11.83
C TRP A 62 5.58 -10.25 -11.49
N ILE A 63 5.81 -9.96 -10.21
CA ILE A 63 6.47 -8.72 -9.77
C ILE A 63 7.81 -8.54 -10.49
N ASN A 64 8.68 -9.55 -10.43
CA ASN A 64 10.00 -9.52 -11.07
C ASN A 64 9.91 -9.22 -12.57
N SER A 65 8.91 -9.76 -13.27
CA SER A 65 8.70 -9.52 -14.70
C SER A 65 8.33 -8.08 -15.06
N LYS A 66 8.02 -7.25 -14.07
CA LYS A 66 7.59 -5.85 -14.23
C LYS A 66 8.59 -4.84 -13.69
N LEU A 67 9.71 -5.29 -13.13
CA LEU A 67 10.67 -4.39 -12.49
C LEU A 67 11.34 -3.41 -13.44
N ASP A 68 11.57 -3.81 -14.69
CA ASP A 68 12.21 -2.95 -15.70
C ASP A 68 11.24 -1.96 -16.37
N ASP A 69 9.95 -2.03 -16.02
CA ASP A 69 8.93 -1.13 -16.55
C ASP A 69 8.68 0.00 -15.54
N ASP A 70 9.23 1.17 -15.80
CA ASP A 70 9.16 2.34 -14.91
C ASP A 70 7.76 2.95 -14.78
N ARG A 71 6.78 2.46 -15.56
CA ARG A 71 5.38 2.84 -15.39
C ARG A 71 4.78 2.32 -14.08
N PHE A 72 5.34 1.22 -13.53
CA PHE A 72 4.85 0.63 -12.29
C PHE A 72 5.45 1.31 -11.06
N ILE A 73 4.59 1.67 -10.13
CA ILE A 73 4.92 2.30 -8.85
C ILE A 73 4.39 1.38 -7.74
N TRP A 74 5.29 0.96 -6.86
CA TRP A 74 5.04 -0.04 -5.84
C TRP A 74 4.98 0.61 -4.47
N LEU A 75 3.81 0.68 -3.83
CA LEU A 75 3.72 1.17 -2.46
C LEU A 75 3.82 0.01 -1.47
N LEU A 76 4.33 0.33 -0.28
CA LEU A 76 4.46 -0.61 0.82
C LEU A 76 3.12 -0.86 1.49
N GLY A 77 2.69 -2.12 1.55
CA GLY A 77 1.59 -2.57 2.40
C GLY A 77 2.08 -3.23 3.69
N ASN A 78 1.19 -3.40 4.66
CA ASN A 78 1.53 -4.02 5.93
C ASN A 78 1.81 -5.54 5.79
N HIS A 79 1.14 -6.22 4.87
CA HIS A 79 1.44 -7.62 4.56
C HIS A 79 2.80 -7.76 3.87
N ASP A 80 3.18 -6.82 3.01
CA ASP A 80 4.48 -6.80 2.34
C ASP A 80 5.61 -6.66 3.37
N LEU A 81 5.44 -5.77 4.36
CA LEU A 81 6.43 -5.52 5.40
C LEU A 81 6.81 -6.80 6.16
N SER A 82 5.84 -7.70 6.39
CA SER A 82 6.08 -8.97 7.08
C SER A 82 7.10 -9.86 6.36
N TYR A 83 7.11 -9.85 5.04
CA TYR A 83 8.06 -10.60 4.22
C TYR A 83 9.38 -9.86 4.03
N ILE A 84 9.32 -8.55 3.82
CA ILE A 84 10.50 -7.69 3.66
C ILE A 84 11.37 -7.73 4.93
N SER A 85 10.77 -7.64 6.11
CA SER A 85 11.49 -7.71 7.38
C SER A 85 12.20 -9.05 7.59
N SER A 86 11.63 -10.15 7.06
CA SER A 86 12.24 -11.48 7.14
C SER A 86 13.39 -11.69 6.15
N PHE A 87 13.41 -10.97 5.04
CA PHE A 87 14.36 -11.16 3.94
C PHE A 87 15.81 -10.86 4.35
N ARG A 88 16.04 -9.79 5.11
CA ARG A 88 17.39 -9.32 5.41
C ARG A 88 18.03 -9.90 6.67
N LYS A 89 17.21 -10.34 7.63
CA LYS A 89 17.74 -10.78 8.93
C LYS A 89 18.05 -12.27 8.98
N ASP A 90 17.68 -13.05 7.96
CA ASP A 90 17.63 -14.51 8.01
C ASP A 90 16.86 -15.03 9.26
N THR A 91 16.17 -14.10 9.92
CA THR A 91 15.40 -14.30 11.13
C THR A 91 13.94 -14.11 10.80
N PHE A 92 13.14 -15.09 11.15
CA PHE A 92 11.69 -14.97 11.02
C PHE A 92 11.14 -14.06 12.11
N PRO A 93 10.08 -13.28 11.83
CA PRO A 93 9.40 -12.52 12.85
C PRO A 93 9.08 -13.40 14.05
N LYS A 94 9.37 -12.95 15.24
CA LYS A 94 8.98 -13.66 16.46
C LYS A 94 7.46 -13.65 16.57
N LYS A 95 6.88 -14.72 17.11
CA LYS A 95 5.44 -14.80 17.38
C LYS A 95 5.06 -13.62 18.28
N GLY A 96 4.13 -12.77 17.81
CA GLY A 96 3.72 -11.56 18.52
C GLY A 96 4.35 -10.26 18.04
N ASN A 97 5.25 -10.29 17.07
CA ASN A 97 5.75 -9.07 16.43
C ASN A 97 4.68 -8.45 15.55
N TYR A 98 4.56 -7.13 15.60
CA TYR A 98 3.64 -6.32 14.78
C TYR A 98 3.89 -6.45 13.27
N PHE A 99 5.06 -6.93 12.85
CA PHE A 99 5.41 -7.17 11.46
C PHE A 99 4.92 -8.50 10.90
N CYS A 100 4.25 -9.32 11.69
CA CYS A 100 3.74 -10.62 11.25
C CYS A 100 2.22 -10.52 11.04
N CYS A 101 1.81 -10.17 9.84
CA CYS A 101 0.41 -10.13 9.45
C CYS A 101 -0.21 -11.53 9.48
N SER A 102 -1.52 -11.59 9.69
CA SER A 102 -2.28 -12.83 9.53
C SER A 102 -2.12 -13.34 8.09
N GLY A 103 -1.96 -14.65 7.92
CA GLY A 103 -1.65 -15.24 6.61
C GLY A 103 -0.17 -15.47 6.35
N TRP A 104 0.73 -14.79 7.05
CA TRP A 104 2.16 -15.06 6.97
C TRP A 104 2.49 -16.47 7.46
N THR A 105 3.33 -17.17 6.71
CA THR A 105 3.87 -18.48 7.13
C THR A 105 5.35 -18.57 6.79
N ARG A 106 6.08 -19.37 7.56
CA ARG A 106 7.50 -19.65 7.31
C ARG A 106 7.75 -20.21 5.90
N SER A 107 6.82 -21.01 5.38
CA SER A 107 6.93 -21.57 4.03
C SER A 107 6.84 -20.48 2.98
N LYS A 108 5.83 -19.59 3.09
CA LYS A 108 5.68 -18.45 2.18
C LYS A 108 6.88 -17.51 2.24
N ALA A 109 7.41 -17.22 3.44
CA ALA A 109 8.60 -16.38 3.59
C ALA A 109 9.84 -16.99 2.93
N LYS A 110 10.03 -18.33 3.03
CA LYS A 110 11.10 -19.00 2.29
C LYS A 110 10.93 -18.93 0.79
N ASP A 111 9.70 -19.06 0.29
CA ASP A 111 9.41 -18.95 -1.15
C ASP A 111 9.63 -17.51 -1.64
N PHE A 112 9.21 -16.51 -0.85
CA PHE A 112 9.50 -15.10 -1.11
C PHE A 112 11.01 -14.86 -1.21
N ASN A 113 11.78 -15.20 -0.17
CA ASN A 113 13.22 -14.96 -0.11
C ASN A 113 14.02 -15.62 -1.25
N ARG A 114 13.50 -16.74 -1.80
CA ARG A 114 14.15 -17.46 -2.91
C ARG A 114 13.77 -16.94 -4.28
N THR A 115 12.66 -16.20 -4.37
CA THR A 115 12.06 -15.89 -5.67
C THR A 115 12.03 -14.41 -5.98
N ILE A 116 11.82 -13.56 -4.97
CA ILE A 116 11.75 -12.11 -5.20
C ILE A 116 13.11 -11.56 -5.62
N ASP A 117 13.12 -10.69 -6.61
CA ASP A 117 14.31 -9.94 -6.97
C ASP A 117 14.54 -8.83 -5.93
N PRO A 118 15.75 -8.71 -5.33
CA PRO A 118 16.08 -7.64 -4.40
C PRO A 118 15.89 -6.22 -4.97
N GLU A 119 15.88 -6.03 -6.29
CA GLU A 119 15.59 -4.74 -6.91
C GLU A 119 14.19 -4.24 -6.59
N TRP A 120 13.20 -5.13 -6.41
CA TRP A 120 11.87 -4.74 -5.97
C TRP A 120 11.90 -4.00 -4.63
N LEU A 121 12.72 -4.48 -3.67
CA LEU A 121 12.85 -3.85 -2.35
C LEU A 121 13.38 -2.41 -2.44
N LYS A 122 14.20 -2.11 -3.46
CA LYS A 122 14.70 -0.76 -3.70
C LYS A 122 13.64 0.15 -4.33
N LYS A 123 12.70 -0.43 -5.10
CA LYS A 123 11.65 0.29 -5.82
C LYS A 123 10.40 0.55 -4.98
N ILE A 124 10.26 -0.08 -3.80
CA ILE A 124 9.11 0.15 -2.91
C ILE A 124 9.14 1.56 -2.35
N GLU A 125 8.01 2.23 -2.41
CA GLU A 125 7.80 3.58 -1.91
C GLU A 125 6.82 3.57 -0.72
N LEU A 126 6.92 4.55 0.18
CA LEU A 126 5.92 4.75 1.23
C LEU A 126 4.62 5.31 0.65
N CYS A 127 4.78 6.29 -0.23
CA CYS A 127 3.69 6.96 -0.92
C CYS A 127 4.16 7.57 -2.23
N CYS A 128 3.24 7.95 -3.10
CA CYS A 128 3.51 8.77 -4.28
C CYS A 128 2.42 9.82 -4.46
N LYS A 129 2.71 10.86 -5.23
CA LYS A 129 1.72 11.90 -5.57
C LYS A 129 1.19 11.64 -6.98
N VAL A 130 -0.14 11.65 -7.14
CA VAL A 130 -0.85 11.52 -8.42
C VAL A 130 -1.80 12.71 -8.55
N GLY A 131 -1.48 13.63 -9.45
CA GLY A 131 -2.19 14.91 -9.50
C GLY A 131 -2.15 15.64 -8.16
N ASP A 132 -3.31 15.96 -7.60
CA ASP A 132 -3.46 16.62 -6.29
C ASP A 132 -3.59 15.66 -5.10
N ALA A 133 -3.49 14.33 -5.34
CA ALA A 133 -3.67 13.33 -4.31
C ALA A 133 -2.36 12.61 -3.92
N TYR A 134 -2.23 12.26 -2.64
CA TYR A 134 -1.23 11.31 -2.17
C TYR A 134 -1.80 9.90 -2.13
N CYS A 135 -1.19 9.00 -2.87
CA CYS A 135 -1.46 7.57 -2.80
C CYS A 135 -0.56 6.95 -1.72
N VAL A 136 -1.16 6.21 -0.80
CA VAL A 136 -0.49 5.55 0.33
C VAL A 136 -1.28 4.30 0.68
N HIS A 137 -0.67 3.31 1.34
CA HIS A 137 -1.38 2.06 1.60
C HIS A 137 -2.63 2.26 2.48
N ALA A 138 -2.48 2.84 3.68
CA ALA A 138 -3.59 2.95 4.64
C ALA A 138 -4.02 4.38 4.97
N GLY A 139 -3.13 5.37 4.84
CA GLY A 139 -3.44 6.78 5.09
C GLY A 139 -2.43 7.47 5.98
N PHE A 140 -2.64 8.76 6.22
CA PHE A 140 -1.85 9.56 7.15
C PHE A 140 -2.73 10.07 8.31
N SER A 141 -2.16 10.19 9.49
CA SER A 141 -2.85 10.68 10.68
C SER A 141 -2.27 12.02 11.16
N HIS A 142 -3.12 12.99 11.46
CA HIS A 142 -2.72 14.24 12.11
C HIS A 142 -1.95 14.02 13.42
N GLU A 143 -2.17 12.91 14.11
CA GLU A 143 -1.47 12.60 15.36
C GLU A 143 0.04 12.33 15.17
N GLN A 144 0.44 12.03 13.93
CA GLN A 144 1.85 11.88 13.56
C GLN A 144 2.49 13.19 13.11
N PHE A 145 1.68 14.20 12.82
CA PHE A 145 2.13 15.44 12.21
C PHE A 145 2.65 16.42 13.26
N LYS A 146 3.68 17.17 12.88
CA LYS A 146 4.18 18.30 13.65
C LYS A 146 3.25 19.51 13.44
N PRO A 147 2.69 20.10 14.49
CA PRO A 147 1.61 21.08 14.36
C PRO A 147 2.04 22.42 13.71
N PHE A 148 3.34 22.68 13.59
CA PHE A 148 3.88 23.89 12.97
C PHE A 148 4.30 23.68 11.50
N MET A 149 3.99 22.53 10.92
CA MET A 149 4.27 22.20 9.51
C MET A 149 2.95 21.97 8.76
N THR A 150 2.94 22.30 7.48
CA THR A 150 1.81 21.92 6.60
C THR A 150 1.68 20.41 6.51
N GLU A 151 0.51 19.93 6.07
CA GLU A 151 0.28 18.49 5.87
C GLU A 151 1.27 17.91 4.84
N GLU A 152 1.49 18.62 3.74
CA GLU A 152 2.47 18.23 2.72
C GLU A 152 3.90 18.19 3.25
N GLN A 153 4.30 19.15 4.08
CA GLN A 153 5.63 19.13 4.71
C GLN A 153 5.80 17.93 5.65
N ASN A 154 4.76 17.58 6.40
CA ASN A 154 4.76 16.41 7.27
C ASN A 154 4.87 15.11 6.48
N ILE A 155 4.11 14.96 5.39
CA ILE A 155 4.19 13.78 4.50
C ILE A 155 5.60 13.66 3.90
N ASN A 156 6.17 14.76 3.43
CA ASN A 156 7.53 14.77 2.88
C ASN A 156 8.58 14.39 3.93
N LEU A 157 8.41 14.82 5.18
CA LEU A 157 9.30 14.45 6.28
C LEU A 157 9.21 12.94 6.57
N MET A 158 8.00 12.38 6.65
CA MET A 158 7.79 10.95 6.85
C MET A 158 8.36 10.13 5.69
N TYR A 159 8.19 10.61 4.47
CA TYR A 159 8.80 9.97 3.30
C TYR A 159 10.33 9.99 3.36
N ALA A 160 10.93 11.11 3.74
CA ALA A 160 12.40 11.21 3.86
C ALA A 160 12.95 10.28 4.96
N ASP A 161 12.20 10.09 6.04
CA ASP A 161 12.56 9.15 7.11
C ASP A 161 12.43 7.69 6.63
N TRP A 162 11.38 7.38 5.87
CA TRP A 162 11.24 6.09 5.19
C TRP A 162 12.42 5.76 4.28
N GLU A 163 12.84 6.71 3.43
CA GLU A 163 13.96 6.49 2.50
C GLU A 163 15.28 6.19 3.23
N LYS A 164 15.52 6.81 4.37
CA LYS A 164 16.68 6.50 5.23
C LYS A 164 16.56 5.10 5.83
N SER A 165 15.39 4.75 6.35
CA SER A 165 15.13 3.44 6.94
C SER A 165 15.17 2.33 5.92
N LYS A 166 14.73 2.59 4.69
CA LYS A 166 14.71 1.65 3.57
C LYS A 166 16.11 1.12 3.23
N ALA A 167 17.15 1.95 3.30
CA ALA A 167 18.53 1.53 3.05
C ALA A 167 19.01 0.49 4.07
N ASP A 168 18.64 0.64 5.32
CA ASP A 168 19.09 -0.21 6.42
C ASP A 168 18.14 -1.36 6.72
N PHE A 169 16.87 -1.28 6.38
CA PHE A 169 15.79 -2.21 6.71
C PHE A 169 15.90 -2.82 8.13
N MET A 170 16.49 -2.07 9.00
CA MET A 170 16.65 -2.43 10.40
C MET A 170 15.35 -2.05 11.11
N TYR A 171 14.31 -2.80 10.82
CA TYR A 171 13.11 -2.72 11.63
C TYR A 171 13.43 -3.39 12.97
N ASP A 172 13.80 -2.60 13.93
CA ASP A 172 13.59 -3.03 15.28
C ASP A 172 12.08 -2.88 15.60
N ASP A 173 11.62 -3.55 16.63
CA ASP A 173 10.19 -3.65 16.96
C ASP A 173 9.56 -2.26 17.28
N ASP A 174 10.38 -1.23 17.43
CA ASP A 174 9.99 0.14 17.74
C ASP A 174 9.96 1.09 16.54
N HIS A 175 10.31 0.60 15.32
CA HIS A 175 10.28 1.44 14.14
C HIS A 175 8.85 1.94 13.86
N TRP A 176 8.71 3.24 13.62
CA TRP A 176 7.42 3.91 13.48
C TRP A 176 6.53 3.34 12.36
N ILE A 177 7.11 2.79 11.29
CA ILE A 177 6.36 2.20 10.17
C ILE A 177 5.58 0.94 10.57
N GLY A 178 6.06 0.20 11.57
CA GLY A 178 5.39 -0.99 12.10
C GLY A 178 4.36 -0.71 13.19
N LYS A 179 4.12 0.55 13.56
CA LYS A 179 3.18 0.89 14.63
C LYS A 179 1.75 0.61 14.24
N VAL A 180 1.09 -0.17 15.08
CA VAL A 180 -0.32 -0.54 14.97
C VAL A 180 -1.10 0.10 16.10
N GLY A 181 -2.13 0.85 15.78
CA GLY A 181 -3.03 1.49 16.74
C GLY A 181 -4.06 0.53 17.33
N PRO A 182 -4.85 1.03 18.33
CA PRO A 182 -5.81 0.20 19.07
C PRO A 182 -6.91 -0.39 18.18
N CYS A 183 -7.33 0.30 17.13
CA CYS A 183 -8.38 -0.17 16.20
C CYS A 183 -7.99 -1.44 15.44
N ARG A 184 -6.69 -1.72 15.35
CA ARG A 184 -6.14 -2.95 14.76
C ARG A 184 -5.46 -3.83 15.82
N TYR A 185 -5.91 -3.74 17.07
CA TYR A 185 -5.42 -4.53 18.22
C TYR A 185 -3.95 -4.30 18.57
N GLY A 186 -3.37 -3.18 18.12
CA GLY A 186 -2.02 -2.79 18.49
C GLY A 186 -1.95 -2.01 19.79
N THR A 187 -0.72 -1.74 20.23
CA THR A 187 -0.43 -0.97 21.47
C THR A 187 0.11 0.43 21.16
N GLY A 188 0.25 0.78 19.90
CA GLY A 188 0.64 2.12 19.47
C GLY A 188 -0.42 3.16 19.83
N ARG A 189 0.00 4.38 20.15
CA ARG A 189 -0.93 5.51 20.37
C ARG A 189 -1.73 5.82 19.11
N TYR A 190 -1.15 5.57 17.93
CA TYR A 190 -1.73 5.75 16.59
C TYR A 190 -1.12 4.72 15.64
N SER A 191 -1.82 4.45 14.56
CA SER A 191 -1.33 3.58 13.49
C SER A 191 -0.39 4.31 12.53
N SER A 192 0.55 3.57 11.94
CA SER A 192 1.41 4.07 10.87
C SER A 192 0.66 4.18 9.53
N PRO A 193 1.25 4.81 8.49
CA PRO A 193 0.63 4.94 7.18
C PRO A 193 0.31 3.63 6.45
N ILE A 194 0.79 2.50 6.94
CA ILE A 194 0.46 1.17 6.41
C ILE A 194 -0.48 0.36 7.29
N TRP A 195 -0.97 0.93 8.42
CA TRP A 195 -1.84 0.26 9.36
C TRP A 195 -3.09 1.05 9.75
N LEU A 196 -3.23 2.29 9.27
CA LEU A 196 -4.31 3.19 9.67
C LEU A 196 -5.68 2.63 9.26
N ASP A 197 -6.61 2.52 10.20
CA ASP A 197 -7.98 2.14 9.88
C ASP A 197 -8.76 3.32 9.29
N PHE A 198 -9.29 3.14 8.07
CA PHE A 198 -9.99 4.22 7.39
C PHE A 198 -11.31 4.59 8.07
N PHE A 199 -12.01 3.64 8.69
CA PHE A 199 -13.29 3.91 9.34
C PHE A 199 -13.12 4.56 10.70
N GLU A 200 -12.22 4.02 11.53
CA GLU A 200 -12.12 4.35 12.95
C GLU A 200 -11.05 5.42 13.25
N GLU A 201 -9.93 5.41 12.53
CA GLU A 201 -8.78 6.28 12.83
C GLU A 201 -8.60 7.42 11.83
N PHE A 202 -8.86 7.18 10.53
CA PHE A 202 -8.59 8.18 9.51
C PHE A 202 -9.51 9.39 9.64
N LYS A 203 -8.90 10.55 9.79
CA LYS A 203 -9.56 11.86 9.70
C LYS A 203 -9.06 12.54 8.43
N PRO A 204 -9.96 13.03 7.56
CA PRO A 204 -9.57 13.74 6.35
C PRO A 204 -8.60 14.87 6.65
N LEU A 205 -7.57 14.98 5.82
CA LEU A 205 -6.64 16.09 5.83
C LEU A 205 -7.27 17.29 5.11
N ASP A 206 -6.93 18.51 5.52
CA ASP A 206 -7.58 19.71 4.99
C ASP A 206 -6.84 20.33 3.80
N GLU A 207 -5.54 20.06 3.65
CA GLU A 207 -4.71 20.64 2.60
C GLU A 207 -4.41 19.64 1.47
N VAL A 208 -4.50 18.33 1.74
CA VAL A 208 -4.14 17.28 0.78
C VAL A 208 -5.21 16.21 0.67
N ARG A 209 -5.35 15.63 -0.52
CA ARG A 209 -6.22 14.48 -0.77
C ARG A 209 -5.45 13.18 -0.56
N ILE A 210 -6.11 12.18 0.04
CA ILE A 210 -5.55 10.84 0.26
C ILE A 210 -6.34 9.81 -0.55
N ILE A 211 -5.62 8.91 -1.22
CA ILE A 211 -6.16 7.70 -1.84
C ILE A 211 -5.42 6.52 -1.22
N CYS A 212 -6.16 5.61 -0.61
CA CYS A 212 -5.59 4.46 0.09
C CYS A 212 -6.35 3.15 -0.17
N GLY A 213 -5.82 2.05 0.33
CA GLY A 213 -6.39 0.71 0.39
C GLY A 213 -6.57 0.25 1.83
N HIS A 214 -6.10 -0.96 2.17
CA HIS A 214 -5.97 -1.54 3.51
C HIS A 214 -7.28 -1.82 4.25
N THR A 215 -8.16 -0.84 4.36
CA THR A 215 -9.42 -1.01 5.12
C THR A 215 -10.51 -1.48 4.19
N ASN A 216 -10.75 -2.79 4.21
CA ASN A 216 -11.69 -3.41 3.30
C ASN A 216 -13.14 -2.95 3.55
N SER A 217 -13.82 -2.57 2.48
CA SER A 217 -15.27 -2.39 2.45
C SER A 217 -15.88 -3.38 1.45
N ALA A 218 -16.75 -4.25 1.94
CA ALA A 218 -17.29 -5.37 1.16
C ALA A 218 -18.04 -4.97 -0.13
N HIS A 219 -18.49 -3.70 -0.26
CA HIS A 219 -19.38 -3.30 -1.34
C HIS A 219 -18.83 -2.21 -2.24
N ASN A 220 -18.51 -1.05 -1.68
CA ASN A 220 -18.09 0.12 -2.47
C ASN A 220 -16.88 0.81 -1.84
N PRO A 221 -16.03 1.45 -2.65
CA PRO A 221 -15.01 2.36 -2.14
C PRO A 221 -15.60 3.38 -1.17
N GLN A 222 -14.87 3.64 -0.10
CA GLN A 222 -15.31 4.55 0.96
C GLN A 222 -14.75 5.94 0.74
N ARG A 223 -15.54 6.96 1.08
CA ARG A 223 -15.17 8.36 0.95
C ARG A 223 -15.36 9.10 2.26
N LYS A 224 -14.37 9.91 2.61
CA LYS A 224 -14.48 10.93 3.66
C LYS A 224 -14.07 12.28 3.09
N THR A 225 -14.89 13.31 3.30
CA THR A 225 -14.63 14.66 2.78
C THR A 225 -14.09 15.53 3.92
N SER A 226 -13.02 16.27 3.66
CA SER A 226 -12.43 17.20 4.61
C SER A 226 -13.28 18.46 4.81
N SER A 227 -12.92 19.31 5.77
CA SER A 227 -13.59 20.59 6.00
C SER A 227 -13.46 21.54 4.81
N ASN A 228 -12.39 21.41 4.02
CA ASN A 228 -12.13 22.18 2.80
C ASN A 228 -12.75 21.56 1.53
N GLY A 229 -13.55 20.50 1.68
CA GLY A 229 -14.23 19.84 0.58
C GLY A 229 -13.37 18.87 -0.24
N LEU A 230 -12.18 18.47 0.24
CA LEU A 230 -11.34 17.49 -0.42
C LEU A 230 -11.83 16.06 -0.13
N ASP A 231 -12.13 15.33 -1.19
CA ASP A 231 -12.53 13.93 -1.09
C ASP A 231 -11.31 13.02 -0.91
N ASN A 232 -11.32 12.25 0.17
CA ASN A 232 -10.35 11.23 0.49
C ASN A 232 -10.99 9.86 0.29
N TRP A 233 -10.28 8.91 -0.32
CA TRP A 233 -10.83 7.64 -0.73
C TRP A 233 -10.05 6.46 -0.18
N CYS A 234 -10.77 5.47 0.36
CA CYS A 234 -10.28 4.10 0.52
C CYS A 234 -10.93 3.24 -0.56
N ILE A 235 -10.11 2.66 -1.43
CA ILE A 235 -10.60 1.91 -2.61
C ILE A 235 -10.46 0.40 -2.47
N ASP A 236 -10.03 -0.14 -1.31
CA ASP A 236 -10.07 -1.58 -1.06
C ASP A 236 -11.52 -2.04 -0.87
N ASN A 237 -12.02 -2.81 -1.81
CA ASN A 237 -13.38 -3.30 -1.85
C ASN A 237 -13.47 -4.73 -2.39
N GLU A 238 -12.63 -5.62 -1.88
CA GLU A 238 -12.59 -7.02 -2.32
C GLU A 238 -12.20 -7.19 -3.79
N GLN A 239 -11.35 -6.29 -4.29
CA GLN A 239 -10.83 -6.36 -5.67
C GLN A 239 -11.93 -6.29 -6.74
N LYS A 240 -12.98 -5.52 -6.48
CA LYS A 240 -14.09 -5.32 -7.43
C LYS A 240 -13.92 -4.05 -8.27
N MET A 241 -13.13 -3.11 -7.77
CA MET A 241 -12.93 -1.80 -8.40
C MET A 241 -11.47 -1.36 -8.33
N TYR A 242 -11.13 -0.40 -9.15
CA TYR A 242 -9.86 0.33 -9.17
C TYR A 242 -10.13 1.78 -9.49
N MET A 243 -9.14 2.65 -9.35
CA MET A 243 -9.29 4.06 -9.68
C MET A 243 -8.41 4.45 -10.86
N VAL A 244 -8.87 5.39 -11.67
CA VAL A 244 -8.13 5.99 -12.78
C VAL A 244 -8.05 7.49 -12.55
N HIS A 245 -6.85 8.05 -12.65
CA HIS A 245 -6.61 9.48 -12.76
C HIS A 245 -6.28 9.82 -14.21
N HIS A 246 -7.00 10.77 -14.78
CA HIS A 246 -6.74 11.29 -16.12
C HIS A 246 -7.40 12.67 -16.29
N ASN A 247 -6.68 13.64 -16.90
CA ASN A 247 -7.15 15.02 -17.09
C ASN A 247 -7.67 15.64 -15.79
N ASP A 248 -6.86 15.60 -14.73
CA ASP A 248 -7.14 16.15 -13.40
C ASP A 248 -8.42 15.61 -12.72
N LYS A 249 -8.86 14.42 -13.14
CA LYS A 249 -10.06 13.76 -12.59
C LYS A 249 -9.76 12.35 -12.13
N PHE A 250 -10.24 12.05 -10.93
CA PHE A 250 -10.27 10.68 -10.39
C PHE A 250 -11.61 10.02 -10.72
N LYS A 251 -11.57 8.80 -11.22
CA LYS A 251 -12.75 8.01 -11.56
C LYS A 251 -12.58 6.57 -11.05
N ILE A 252 -13.51 6.12 -10.22
CA ILE A 252 -13.59 4.72 -9.81
C ILE A 252 -14.26 3.92 -10.93
N LYS A 253 -13.68 2.76 -11.25
CA LYS A 253 -14.17 1.86 -12.29
C LYS A 253 -14.33 0.45 -11.76
N PRO A 254 -15.38 -0.29 -12.14
CA PRO A 254 -15.47 -1.73 -11.91
C PRO A 254 -14.50 -2.48 -12.81
N ILE A 255 -14.20 -3.71 -12.44
CA ILE A 255 -13.42 -4.65 -13.26
C ILE A 255 -14.27 -5.22 -14.37
#